data_470a21617a683d54ed6326bac1c54ebb
#
_entry.id   470a21617a683d54ed6326bac1c54ebb
#
_cell.length_a   1.000
_cell.length_b   1.000
_cell.length_c   1.000
_cell.angle_alpha   90.00
_cell.angle_beta   90.00
_cell.angle_gamma   90.00
#
_symmetry.space_group_name_H-M   'P 1'
#
loop_
_entity.id
_entity.type
_entity.pdbx_description
1 polymer ?
#
loop_
_entity_poly.entity_id
_entity_poly.type
_entity_poly.pdbx_seq_one_letter_code
_entity_poly.pdbx_strand_id
1 'polypeptide(L)'
;MKKILALLLAVFMVVGLFAGCGTDKPVETTAPKADDPVETKAPVADETEPPVVQDENVLPRNETLYFAGQQWGTVNSWNVIGTNQNNAMAIAGGASGYRSIMFETLYMYNPLDGGLYGLLANDDYAWNEDMTQMTLTIKDAAKWSDGTPVTAADVVRTWTIGVEIANGTGTTFGAYIDSIEADGQKVIINAAVNEAGQPVNPLKVLDFLTGAPIAQAAWIDTVAARCNNDATAILNDAGEDVVWSGPYTKYYADDQKVVLVRDDNYWGQDASMWGKLPVPKYIAHTIYADNPAGETALKAGEVDVCQQFIGNIQNLWLEDGLPISTYYEEAPYGVCLTMPTAWYNMNLPVLAENAALRKAIAMAVDYDTIIANAMTNQSPSFADVPRSLMNPTDGEQALYDHDAVADLQWAGNDIDGAIAMLEAAGIVDTDGDGWREWNGEKISLNAVCPNGWTNWQASMEVVAAAGEKIGVEITTLYPEYSIYQTVFTDPAQTEYAIFMWSPEAASPSNPWTRVNQFLGKDYVGVSNNWSGNWGQYVNEEADALIKQIPLTTDQDELIRLYTELTKIYLTEVPSFSLMYRPSVFHAVNESVWTNFPNDDNGIPPMDCTDGYGIKALYELELVNP
;
A
#
# COMPACT_ATOMS: atom_id res chain seq x y z
N MET A 1 -16.50 38.71 -22.23
CA MET A 1 -15.98 37.78 -23.25
C MET A 1 -15.55 36.44 -22.66
N LYS A 2 -16.24 35.86 -21.66
CA LYS A 2 -15.95 34.52 -21.08
C LYS A 2 -17.18 33.59 -21.07
N LYS A 3 -18.22 33.88 -21.85
CA LYS A 3 -19.45 33.06 -21.95
C LYS A 3 -19.76 32.53 -23.36
N ILE A 4 -18.85 32.68 -24.32
CA ILE A 4 -19.04 32.23 -25.71
C ILE A 4 -18.13 31.00 -26.07
N LEU A 5 -17.22 30.60 -25.20
CA LEU A 5 -16.33 29.44 -25.46
C LEU A 5 -16.88 28.10 -24.96
N ALA A 6 -17.96 28.10 -24.20
CA ALA A 6 -18.58 26.86 -23.67
C ALA A 6 -19.66 26.25 -24.57
N LEU A 7 -20.01 26.89 -25.69
CA LEU A 7 -21.11 26.44 -26.58
C LEU A 7 -20.61 25.78 -27.88
N LEU A 8 -19.30 25.69 -28.11
CA LEU A 8 -18.73 25.12 -29.35
C LEU A 8 -18.12 23.72 -29.17
N LEU A 9 -18.12 23.16 -27.96
CA LEU A 9 -17.64 21.77 -27.70
C LEU A 9 -18.78 20.75 -27.60
N ALA A 10 -20.03 21.15 -27.67
CA ALA A 10 -21.19 20.25 -27.52
C ALA A 10 -21.84 19.83 -28.86
N VAL A 11 -21.28 20.17 -30.04
CA VAL A 11 -21.88 19.89 -31.35
C VAL A 11 -21.17 18.84 -32.18
N PHE A 12 -20.06 18.22 -31.68
CA PHE A 12 -19.30 17.22 -32.46
C PHE A 12 -19.50 15.75 -32.04
N MET A 13 -20.50 15.43 -31.20
CA MET A 13 -20.75 14.04 -30.77
C MET A 13 -22.11 13.47 -31.10
N VAL A 14 -22.80 13.94 -32.16
CA VAL A 14 -24.02 13.30 -32.66
C VAL A 14 -24.06 13.34 -34.18
N VAL A 15 -23.20 12.63 -34.86
CA VAL A 15 -23.44 12.12 -36.23
C VAL A 15 -22.59 10.87 -36.43
N GLY A 16 -23.15 9.69 -36.25
CA GLY A 16 -22.43 8.44 -36.55
C GLY A 16 -23.22 7.18 -36.23
N LEU A 17 -24.52 7.17 -36.41
CA LEU A 17 -25.32 5.94 -36.38
C LEU A 17 -26.47 6.10 -37.35
N PHE A 18 -26.36 5.49 -38.54
CA PHE A 18 -27.44 4.96 -39.38
C PHE A 18 -26.96 4.77 -40.82
N ALA A 19 -26.76 3.51 -41.19
CA ALA A 19 -26.93 2.87 -42.50
C ALA A 19 -26.11 1.58 -42.48
N GLY A 20 -26.59 0.39 -42.79
CA GLY A 20 -27.90 -0.03 -43.30
C GLY A 20 -27.91 -1.54 -43.38
N CYS A 21 -29.10 -2.11 -43.18
CA CYS A 21 -29.41 -3.50 -43.44
C CYS A 21 -29.31 -3.85 -44.92
N GLY A 22 -28.75 -5.02 -45.21
CA GLY A 22 -28.88 -5.70 -46.49
C GLY A 22 -28.90 -7.20 -46.26
N THR A 23 -30.05 -7.78 -46.42
CA THR A 23 -30.35 -9.23 -46.44
C THR A 23 -29.90 -9.83 -47.77
N ASP A 24 -29.21 -10.97 -47.74
CA ASP A 24 -29.37 -12.02 -48.75
C ASP A 24 -29.04 -13.41 -48.24
N LYS A 25 -29.82 -14.39 -48.73
CA LYS A 25 -29.93 -15.78 -48.36
C LYS A 25 -28.85 -16.67 -48.96
N PRO A 26 -28.67 -17.92 -48.47
CA PRO A 26 -27.57 -18.81 -48.81
C PRO A 26 -27.80 -19.58 -50.13
N VAL A 27 -26.72 -19.83 -50.83
CA VAL A 27 -26.68 -20.77 -51.98
C VAL A 27 -25.90 -22.02 -51.56
N GLU A 28 -26.57 -23.15 -51.59
CA GLU A 28 -25.99 -24.50 -51.57
C GLU A 28 -25.17 -24.75 -52.85
N THR A 29 -23.98 -25.36 -52.68
CA THR A 29 -23.35 -26.10 -53.78
C THR A 29 -22.60 -27.32 -53.25
N THR A 30 -22.91 -28.41 -53.90
CA THR A 30 -22.63 -29.82 -53.70
C THR A 30 -21.14 -30.17 -53.94
N ALA A 31 -20.66 -31.17 -53.18
CA ALA A 31 -19.38 -31.83 -53.33
C ALA A 31 -19.33 -32.75 -54.57
N PRO A 32 -18.15 -32.99 -55.14
CA PRO A 32 -17.86 -34.23 -55.88
C PRO A 32 -16.88 -35.15 -55.16
N LYS A 33 -17.04 -36.44 -55.47
CA LYS A 33 -16.47 -37.64 -54.88
C LYS A 33 -14.98 -37.85 -55.19
N ALA A 34 -14.42 -38.69 -54.32
CA ALA A 34 -13.07 -39.26 -54.34
C ALA A 34 -12.77 -40.10 -55.55
N ASP A 35 -11.48 -40.17 -55.91
CA ASP A 35 -10.82 -41.32 -56.56
C ASP A 35 -9.43 -41.53 -55.92
N ASP A 36 -9.13 -42.74 -55.54
CA ASP A 36 -7.91 -43.32 -54.94
C ASP A 36 -6.94 -43.81 -56.04
N PRO A 37 -5.78 -44.40 -55.70
CA PRO A 37 -4.50 -43.77 -55.34
C PRO A 37 -3.37 -44.15 -56.33
N VAL A 38 -2.26 -43.42 -56.31
CA VAL A 38 -0.98 -43.92 -56.91
C VAL A 38 0.16 -43.67 -55.93
N GLU A 39 0.73 -44.75 -55.40
CA GLU A 39 1.99 -44.77 -54.68
C GLU A 39 3.17 -44.33 -55.55
N THR A 40 3.95 -43.36 -55.08
CA THR A 40 5.36 -43.23 -55.48
C THR A 40 6.19 -42.81 -54.26
N LYS A 41 7.09 -43.69 -53.86
CA LYS A 41 8.13 -43.44 -52.86
C LYS A 41 9.13 -42.43 -53.38
N ALA A 42 9.45 -41.41 -52.60
CA ALA A 42 10.61 -40.55 -52.75
C ALA A 42 11.23 -40.21 -51.38
N PRO A 43 12.48 -39.77 -51.30
CA PRO A 43 13.43 -40.15 -50.27
C PRO A 43 13.30 -39.30 -49.01
N VAL A 44 13.73 -39.90 -47.88
CA VAL A 44 13.85 -39.31 -46.54
C VAL A 44 14.76 -38.09 -46.63
N ALA A 45 14.20 -36.91 -46.41
CA ALA A 45 14.93 -35.72 -46.06
C ALA A 45 14.98 -35.58 -44.56
N ASP A 46 16.15 -35.27 -44.01
CA ASP A 46 16.40 -34.93 -42.61
C ASP A 46 15.37 -33.89 -42.15
N GLU A 47 14.57 -34.25 -41.16
CA GLU A 47 13.74 -33.30 -40.41
C GLU A 47 14.63 -32.47 -39.49
N THR A 48 15.12 -31.36 -39.98
CA THR A 48 15.48 -30.26 -39.12
C THR A 48 14.16 -29.68 -38.61
N GLU A 49 13.90 -29.82 -37.30
CA GLU A 49 12.81 -29.13 -36.62
C GLU A 49 12.86 -27.63 -37.02
N PRO A 50 11.71 -27.03 -37.39
CA PRO A 50 11.67 -25.58 -37.59
C PRO A 50 12.11 -24.88 -36.28
N PRO A 51 12.87 -23.78 -36.37
CA PRO A 51 13.23 -23.02 -35.19
C PRO A 51 11.93 -22.66 -34.44
N VAL A 52 11.85 -23.08 -33.20
CA VAL A 52 10.79 -22.64 -32.28
C VAL A 52 10.93 -21.11 -32.23
N VAL A 53 10.03 -20.41 -32.90
CA VAL A 53 9.83 -18.99 -32.66
C VAL A 53 9.33 -18.92 -31.22
N GLN A 54 10.23 -18.65 -30.30
CA GLN A 54 9.82 -18.30 -28.94
C GLN A 54 8.98 -17.04 -29.08
N ASP A 55 7.71 -17.17 -28.73
CA ASP A 55 6.84 -16.00 -28.54
C ASP A 55 7.50 -15.18 -27.42
N GLU A 56 8.04 -14.00 -27.75
CA GLU A 56 8.77 -13.14 -26.81
C GLU A 56 7.91 -12.78 -25.57
N ASN A 57 6.62 -13.08 -25.62
CA ASN A 57 5.67 -12.86 -24.53
C ASN A 57 5.50 -14.08 -23.58
N VAL A 58 6.07 -15.24 -23.89
CA VAL A 58 5.99 -16.44 -23.04
C VAL A 58 7.29 -16.59 -22.27
N LEU A 59 7.26 -16.21 -20.99
CA LEU A 59 8.41 -16.35 -20.09
C LEU A 59 8.55 -17.81 -19.63
N PRO A 60 9.80 -18.33 -19.46
CA PRO A 60 10.02 -19.66 -18.89
C PRO A 60 9.45 -19.75 -17.46
N ARG A 61 8.57 -20.73 -17.22
CA ARG A 61 7.84 -20.84 -15.93
C ARG A 61 8.78 -21.05 -14.74
N ASN A 62 9.82 -21.85 -14.93
CA ASN A 62 10.84 -22.13 -13.91
C ASN A 62 11.92 -21.03 -13.73
N GLU A 63 11.85 -19.95 -14.50
CA GLU A 63 12.71 -18.78 -14.33
C GLU A 63 11.91 -17.56 -13.87
N THR A 64 10.57 -17.64 -13.83
CA THR A 64 9.68 -16.50 -13.59
C THR A 64 8.89 -16.68 -12.30
N LEU A 65 8.95 -15.68 -11.44
CA LEU A 65 8.08 -15.54 -10.26
C LEU A 65 6.92 -14.61 -10.62
N TYR A 66 5.68 -15.10 -10.50
CA TYR A 66 4.47 -14.36 -10.84
C TYR A 66 3.75 -13.86 -9.60
N PHE A 67 3.44 -12.57 -9.58
CA PHE A 67 2.63 -11.92 -8.56
C PHE A 67 1.25 -11.58 -9.09
N ALA A 68 0.22 -11.75 -8.26
CA ALA A 68 -1.06 -11.10 -8.37
C ALA A 68 -1.22 -10.14 -7.18
N GLY A 69 -1.44 -8.88 -7.45
CA GLY A 69 -1.57 -7.87 -6.41
C GLY A 69 -2.69 -6.88 -6.71
N GLN A 70 -2.60 -5.73 -6.06
CA GLN A 70 -3.57 -4.65 -6.23
C GLN A 70 -3.65 -4.17 -7.69
N GLN A 71 -4.74 -3.48 -7.99
CA GLN A 71 -4.95 -2.84 -9.29
C GLN A 71 -3.99 -1.66 -9.46
N TRP A 72 -2.91 -1.92 -10.18
CA TRP A 72 -2.04 -0.88 -10.66
C TRP A 72 -2.46 -0.54 -12.09
N GLY A 73 -2.39 0.71 -12.49
CA GLY A 73 -2.61 1.05 -13.89
C GLY A 73 -1.36 0.77 -14.75
N THR A 74 -1.43 1.16 -16.01
CA THR A 74 -0.29 1.09 -16.95
C THR A 74 0.92 1.87 -16.40
N VAL A 75 2.11 1.32 -16.59
CA VAL A 75 3.36 2.01 -16.24
C VAL A 75 3.48 3.30 -17.05
N ASN A 76 3.58 4.42 -16.35
CA ASN A 76 3.66 5.73 -16.98
C ASN A 76 5.10 6.23 -17.13
N SER A 77 6.00 5.81 -16.24
CA SER A 77 7.36 6.31 -16.18
C SER A 77 8.28 5.35 -15.43
N TRP A 78 9.56 5.34 -15.78
CA TRP A 78 10.64 4.67 -15.06
C TRP A 78 11.49 5.67 -14.25
N ASN A 79 11.10 6.91 -14.24
CA ASN A 79 11.81 8.00 -13.56
C ASN A 79 11.63 7.94 -12.05
N VAL A 80 12.65 7.49 -11.33
CA VAL A 80 12.63 7.35 -9.87
C VAL A 80 12.47 8.68 -9.12
N ILE A 81 12.80 9.81 -9.74
CA ILE A 81 12.60 11.16 -9.18
C ILE A 81 11.32 11.83 -9.68
N GLY A 82 10.52 11.15 -10.52
CA GLY A 82 9.26 11.65 -11.06
C GLY A 82 8.08 11.51 -10.10
N THR A 83 6.89 11.98 -10.51
CA THR A 83 5.65 11.90 -9.73
C THR A 83 4.58 10.97 -10.31
N ASN A 84 4.65 10.65 -11.59
CA ASN A 84 3.62 9.86 -12.29
C ASN A 84 4.11 8.43 -12.57
N GLN A 85 4.69 7.82 -11.55
CA GLN A 85 5.24 6.47 -11.63
C GLN A 85 4.17 5.44 -11.31
N ASN A 86 3.20 5.27 -12.14
CA ASN A 86 2.27 4.15 -11.94
C ASN A 86 2.99 2.82 -12.20
N ASN A 87 3.89 2.46 -11.28
CA ASN A 87 4.84 1.36 -11.42
C ASN A 87 5.16 0.75 -10.07
N ALA A 88 4.15 0.19 -9.45
CA ALA A 88 4.24 -0.33 -8.10
C ALA A 88 5.16 -1.54 -7.94
N MET A 89 5.53 -2.21 -9.03
CA MET A 89 6.45 -3.34 -8.99
C MET A 89 7.91 -2.90 -8.98
N ALA A 90 8.29 -1.95 -9.81
CA ALA A 90 9.70 -1.64 -10.08
C ALA A 90 10.21 -0.43 -9.32
N ILE A 91 9.34 0.54 -9.06
CA ILE A 91 9.67 1.78 -8.39
C ILE A 91 8.66 2.03 -7.28
N ALA A 92 9.13 2.51 -6.16
CA ALA A 92 8.28 3.02 -5.12
C ALA A 92 7.48 4.21 -5.64
N GLY A 93 6.22 4.00 -5.87
CA GLY A 93 5.28 5.08 -6.16
C GLY A 93 4.80 5.74 -4.88
N GLY A 94 5.39 6.86 -4.47
CA GLY A 94 4.89 7.65 -3.33
C GLY A 94 5.29 7.14 -1.94
N ALA A 95 4.69 7.73 -0.91
CA ALA A 95 5.16 7.72 0.47
C ALA A 95 5.07 6.36 1.21
N SER A 96 4.55 5.31 0.64
CA SER A 96 4.27 4.06 1.36
C SER A 96 4.77 2.79 0.68
N GLY A 97 5.45 2.87 -0.44
CA GLY A 97 5.84 1.67 -1.15
C GLY A 97 7.29 1.72 -1.60
N TYR A 98 8.16 1.02 -0.92
CA TYR A 98 9.59 1.05 -1.13
C TYR A 98 10.05 -0.26 -1.76
N ARG A 99 9.86 -0.35 -3.06
CA ARG A 99 10.28 -1.49 -3.87
C ARG A 99 11.77 -1.38 -4.14
N SER A 100 12.59 -1.95 -3.28
CA SER A 100 14.06 -1.95 -3.43
C SER A 100 14.55 -2.87 -4.56
N ILE A 101 13.69 -3.19 -5.50
CA ILE A 101 13.96 -4.16 -6.55
C ILE A 101 14.69 -3.57 -7.75
N MET A 102 14.42 -2.32 -8.11
CA MET A 102 15.10 -1.61 -9.20
C MET A 102 15.98 -0.47 -8.69
N PHE A 103 15.51 0.25 -7.68
CA PHE A 103 16.27 1.31 -6.99
C PHE A 103 16.32 1.01 -5.51
N GLU A 104 17.51 0.92 -4.98
CA GLU A 104 17.72 0.60 -3.58
C GLU A 104 17.66 1.85 -2.69
N THR A 105 17.16 1.63 -1.47
CA THR A 105 17.22 2.58 -0.36
C THR A 105 18.54 2.41 0.42
N LEU A 106 18.78 3.29 1.38
CA LEU A 106 19.97 3.17 2.23
C LEU A 106 19.86 1.96 3.15
N TYR A 107 18.68 1.72 3.71
CA TYR A 107 18.36 0.60 4.61
C TYR A 107 17.06 -0.06 4.20
N MET A 108 16.87 -1.30 4.64
CA MET A 108 15.63 -2.07 4.59
C MET A 108 15.01 -2.10 5.98
N TYR A 109 13.70 -1.99 6.07
CA TYR A 109 12.95 -2.17 7.31
C TYR A 109 12.36 -3.58 7.38
N ASN A 110 12.55 -4.25 8.52
CA ASN A 110 11.90 -5.53 8.80
C ASN A 110 10.73 -5.33 9.79
N PRO A 111 9.48 -5.47 9.35
CA PRO A 111 8.32 -5.25 10.23
C PRO A 111 8.13 -6.33 11.29
N LEU A 112 8.83 -7.47 11.21
CA LEU A 112 8.72 -8.55 12.20
C LEU A 112 9.50 -8.23 13.49
N ASP A 113 10.67 -7.61 13.36
CA ASP A 113 11.55 -7.29 14.48
C ASP A 113 11.77 -5.79 14.69
N GLY A 114 11.23 -4.94 13.80
CA GLY A 114 11.40 -3.49 13.83
C GLY A 114 12.81 -3.02 13.46
N GLY A 115 13.67 -3.90 12.96
CA GLY A 115 15.07 -3.63 12.65
C GLY A 115 15.29 -2.91 11.33
N LEU A 116 16.36 -2.11 11.29
CA LEU A 116 16.92 -1.51 10.09
C LEU A 116 18.15 -2.28 9.66
N TYR A 117 18.18 -2.73 8.42
CA TYR A 117 19.27 -3.52 7.83
C TYR A 117 19.87 -2.78 6.65
N GLY A 118 21.19 -2.60 6.64
CA GLY A 118 21.88 -1.85 5.60
C GLY A 118 21.74 -2.46 4.21
N LEU A 119 21.26 -1.67 3.24
CA LEU A 119 21.19 -2.05 1.82
C LEU A 119 22.31 -1.35 1.06
N LEU A 120 22.16 -0.11 0.60
CA LEU A 120 23.28 0.67 0.02
C LEU A 120 24.28 1.13 1.10
N ALA A 121 23.82 1.32 2.34
CA ALA A 121 24.66 1.71 3.46
C ALA A 121 25.11 0.51 4.30
N ASN A 122 26.20 0.69 5.07
CA ASN A 122 26.59 -0.23 6.13
C ASN A 122 25.63 -0.14 7.32
N ASP A 123 25.64 -1.17 8.20
CA ASP A 123 24.86 -1.15 9.45
C ASP A 123 25.54 -0.28 10.53
N ASP A 124 25.82 0.99 10.19
CA ASP A 124 26.64 1.90 11.00
C ASP A 124 26.01 3.28 11.25
N TYR A 125 24.69 3.44 10.96
CA TYR A 125 24.06 4.72 11.23
C TYR A 125 24.13 5.07 12.72
N ALA A 126 24.43 6.32 13.00
CA ALA A 126 24.53 6.80 14.37
C ALA A 126 24.06 8.26 14.48
N TRP A 127 23.28 8.51 15.53
CA TRP A 127 22.91 9.86 15.93
C TRP A 127 23.99 10.48 16.81
N ASN A 128 24.11 11.81 16.74
CA ASN A 128 24.75 12.59 17.80
C ASN A 128 23.87 12.61 19.07
N GLU A 129 24.40 13.13 20.17
CA GLU A 129 23.72 13.15 21.48
C GLU A 129 22.35 13.84 21.46
N ASP A 130 22.22 14.91 20.66
CA ASP A 130 21.02 15.75 20.57
C ASP A 130 20.03 15.27 19.47
N MET A 131 20.33 14.17 18.76
CA MET A 131 19.56 13.69 17.60
C MET A 131 19.34 14.74 16.48
N THR A 132 20.24 15.72 16.39
CA THR A 132 20.21 16.76 15.36
C THR A 132 21.03 16.41 14.12
N GLN A 133 21.90 15.39 14.22
CA GLN A 133 22.72 14.95 13.11
C GLN A 133 22.87 13.42 13.16
N MET A 134 22.62 12.78 12.01
CA MET A 134 22.87 11.37 11.80
C MET A 134 24.02 11.18 10.82
N THR A 135 24.84 10.15 11.03
CA THR A 135 25.88 9.75 10.08
C THR A 135 25.75 8.28 9.73
N LEU A 136 26.08 7.93 8.50
CA LEU A 136 26.18 6.56 7.98
C LEU A 136 27.22 6.50 6.85
N THR A 137 27.60 5.29 6.42
CA THR A 137 28.59 5.11 5.37
C THR A 137 28.06 4.23 4.24
N ILE A 138 28.23 4.64 2.99
CA ILE A 138 27.85 3.86 1.79
C ILE A 138 28.81 2.65 1.66
N LYS A 139 28.28 1.48 1.32
CA LYS A 139 29.09 0.26 1.09
C LYS A 139 30.06 0.46 -0.08
N ASP A 140 31.33 0.12 0.12
CA ASP A 140 32.36 0.21 -0.94
C ASP A 140 32.07 -0.68 -2.16
N ALA A 141 31.32 -1.76 -1.96
CA ALA A 141 30.95 -2.70 -3.01
C ALA A 141 29.78 -2.21 -3.86
N ALA A 142 28.97 -1.27 -3.37
CA ALA A 142 27.76 -0.81 -4.04
C ALA A 142 28.08 -0.12 -5.37
N LYS A 143 27.37 -0.55 -6.43
CA LYS A 143 27.56 -0.03 -7.80
C LYS A 143 26.25 0.17 -8.50
N TRP A 144 26.25 1.13 -9.39
CA TRP A 144 25.23 1.33 -10.38
C TRP A 144 25.31 0.30 -11.52
N SER A 145 24.24 0.12 -12.27
CA SER A 145 24.17 -0.79 -13.42
C SER A 145 25.16 -0.48 -14.55
N ASP A 146 25.66 0.76 -14.62
CA ASP A 146 26.72 1.16 -15.54
C ASP A 146 28.14 0.83 -15.04
N GLY A 147 28.24 0.21 -13.84
CA GLY A 147 29.49 -0.20 -13.19
C GLY A 147 30.17 0.91 -12.36
N THR A 148 29.64 2.12 -12.35
CA THR A 148 30.17 3.19 -11.49
C THR A 148 29.80 2.96 -10.02
N PRO A 149 30.63 3.39 -9.05
CA PRO A 149 30.33 3.21 -7.64
C PRO A 149 29.14 4.07 -7.21
N VAL A 150 28.33 3.53 -6.28
CA VAL A 150 27.39 4.33 -5.50
C VAL A 150 28.16 5.11 -4.45
N THR A 151 27.85 6.38 -4.29
CA THR A 151 28.58 7.28 -3.39
C THR A 151 27.65 8.11 -2.52
N ALA A 152 28.17 8.70 -1.44
CA ALA A 152 27.44 9.66 -0.63
C ALA A 152 26.95 10.89 -1.45
N ALA A 153 27.64 11.21 -2.55
CA ALA A 153 27.19 12.30 -3.45
C ALA A 153 25.89 11.98 -4.18
N ASP A 154 25.60 10.71 -4.44
CA ASP A 154 24.32 10.28 -5.04
C ASP A 154 23.17 10.53 -4.05
N VAL A 155 23.38 10.25 -2.75
CA VAL A 155 22.41 10.55 -1.69
C VAL A 155 22.15 12.06 -1.58
N VAL A 156 23.22 12.87 -1.56
CA VAL A 156 23.12 14.34 -1.54
C VAL A 156 22.35 14.83 -2.75
N ARG A 157 22.63 14.32 -3.94
CA ARG A 157 21.97 14.77 -5.17
C ARG A 157 20.50 14.34 -5.24
N THR A 158 20.19 13.12 -4.78
CA THR A 158 18.81 12.63 -4.65
C THR A 158 18.00 13.54 -3.72
N TRP A 159 18.56 13.90 -2.57
CA TRP A 159 17.94 14.83 -1.62
C TRP A 159 17.74 16.22 -2.25
N THR A 160 18.81 16.78 -2.82
CA THR A 160 18.80 18.15 -3.34
C THR A 160 17.80 18.32 -4.46
N ILE A 161 17.79 17.39 -5.44
CA ILE A 161 16.80 17.46 -6.53
C ILE A 161 15.37 17.27 -5.99
N GLY A 162 15.18 16.38 -5.01
CA GLY A 162 13.88 16.16 -4.39
C GLY A 162 13.28 17.44 -3.80
N VAL A 163 14.09 18.23 -3.10
CA VAL A 163 13.68 19.52 -2.54
C VAL A 163 13.50 20.57 -3.66
N GLU A 164 14.43 20.64 -4.62
CA GLU A 164 14.39 21.61 -5.74
C GLU A 164 13.11 21.50 -6.59
N ILE A 165 12.67 20.28 -6.88
CA ILE A 165 11.50 20.04 -7.74
C ILE A 165 10.24 19.65 -6.95
N ALA A 166 10.32 19.58 -5.62
CA ALA A 166 9.23 19.16 -4.74
C ALA A 166 8.62 17.81 -5.13
N ASN A 167 9.48 16.81 -5.40
CA ASN A 167 9.02 15.43 -5.64
C ASN A 167 8.61 14.73 -4.33
N GLY A 168 8.24 13.42 -4.42
CA GLY A 168 7.85 12.62 -3.27
C GLY A 168 8.85 12.66 -2.11
N THR A 169 10.15 12.54 -2.38
CA THR A 169 11.21 12.61 -1.36
C THR A 169 11.26 13.99 -0.70
N GLY A 170 11.30 15.06 -1.50
CA GLY A 170 11.37 16.44 -0.98
C GLY A 170 10.12 16.85 -0.20
N THR A 171 8.93 16.45 -0.65
CA THR A 171 7.66 16.77 0.03
C THR A 171 7.46 15.97 1.31
N THR A 172 7.86 14.71 1.33
CA THR A 172 7.69 13.83 2.49
C THR A 172 8.66 14.16 3.62
N PHE A 173 9.93 14.41 3.28
CA PHE A 173 10.99 14.54 4.28
C PHE A 173 11.51 15.97 4.49
N GLY A 174 11.15 16.92 3.61
CA GLY A 174 11.67 18.29 3.65
C GLY A 174 11.35 19.09 4.91
N ALA A 175 10.31 18.71 5.65
CA ALA A 175 10.01 19.31 6.95
C ALA A 175 10.91 18.77 8.09
N TYR A 176 11.61 17.65 7.89
CA TYR A 176 12.32 16.91 8.93
C TYR A 176 13.83 16.85 8.70
N ILE A 177 14.30 17.07 7.48
CA ILE A 177 15.71 17.09 7.10
C ILE A 177 16.05 18.49 6.56
N ASP A 178 17.03 19.15 7.19
CA ASP A 178 17.52 20.46 6.74
C ASP A 178 18.48 20.30 5.57
N SER A 179 19.46 19.41 5.70
CA SER A 179 20.47 19.19 4.68
C SER A 179 21.08 17.79 4.76
N ILE A 180 21.62 17.33 3.63
CA ILE A 180 22.43 16.11 3.54
C ILE A 180 23.78 16.50 2.92
N GLU A 181 24.87 16.09 3.55
CA GLU A 181 26.25 16.37 3.14
C GLU A 181 27.02 15.07 2.93
N ALA A 182 28.09 15.13 2.13
CA ALA A 182 29.00 14.02 1.87
C ALA A 182 30.42 14.35 2.34
N ASP A 183 31.04 13.39 3.05
CA ASP A 183 32.47 13.39 3.37
C ASP A 183 33.08 12.04 2.96
N GLY A 184 33.60 11.97 1.74
CA GLY A 184 34.00 10.71 1.12
C GLY A 184 32.78 9.81 0.90
N GLN A 185 32.77 8.60 1.48
CA GLN A 185 31.63 7.68 1.47
C GLN A 185 30.66 7.90 2.65
N LYS A 186 30.99 8.83 3.55
CA LYS A 186 30.14 9.17 4.69
C LYS A 186 29.04 10.12 4.28
N VAL A 187 27.81 9.77 4.61
CA VAL A 187 26.62 10.63 4.51
C VAL A 187 26.37 11.26 5.88
N ILE A 188 26.13 12.56 5.89
CA ILE A 188 25.81 13.34 7.08
C ILE A 188 24.43 13.95 6.85
N ILE A 189 23.44 13.51 7.63
CA ILE A 189 22.06 14.00 7.57
C ILE A 189 21.85 14.96 8.74
N ASN A 190 21.61 16.22 8.45
CA ASN A 190 21.26 17.23 9.44
C ASN A 190 19.74 17.31 9.56
N ALA A 191 19.21 16.96 10.73
CA ALA A 191 17.78 17.03 10.99
C ALA A 191 17.34 18.50 11.08
N ALA A 192 16.13 18.80 10.60
CA ALA A 192 15.51 20.09 10.81
C ALA A 192 15.25 20.31 12.30
N VAL A 193 15.50 21.53 12.77
CA VAL A 193 15.35 21.90 14.18
C VAL A 193 14.28 22.99 14.36
N ASN A 194 13.60 22.95 15.51
CA ASN A 194 12.66 23.97 15.92
C ASN A 194 13.37 25.22 16.48
N GLU A 195 12.64 26.27 16.88
CA GLU A 195 13.19 27.49 17.45
C GLU A 195 14.02 27.27 18.74
N ALA A 196 13.79 26.15 19.44
CA ALA A 196 14.55 25.77 20.62
C ALA A 196 15.83 25.00 20.30
N GLY A 197 16.10 24.70 19.02
CA GLY A 197 17.26 23.93 18.55
C GLY A 197 17.09 22.42 18.74
N GLN A 198 15.88 21.94 19.02
CA GLN A 198 15.58 20.52 19.10
C GLN A 198 15.18 19.97 17.72
N PRO A 199 15.45 18.69 17.40
CA PRO A 199 15.03 18.12 16.13
C PRO A 199 13.50 18.15 16.02
N VAL A 200 13.00 18.42 14.81
CA VAL A 200 11.54 18.45 14.57
C VAL A 200 10.96 17.04 14.72
N ASN A 201 11.56 16.04 14.06
CA ASN A 201 11.16 14.65 14.21
C ASN A 201 12.26 13.69 13.73
N PRO A 202 13.07 13.15 14.64
CA PRO A 202 14.10 12.17 14.30
C PRO A 202 13.57 10.87 13.69
N LEU A 203 12.33 10.46 14.04
CA LEU A 203 11.73 9.23 13.51
C LEU A 203 11.51 9.34 11.99
N LYS A 204 11.14 10.51 11.48
CA LYS A 204 10.99 10.74 10.04
C LYS A 204 12.31 10.75 9.28
N VAL A 205 13.43 10.99 9.96
CA VAL A 205 14.77 10.81 9.37
C VAL A 205 15.07 9.31 9.19
N LEU A 206 14.62 8.44 10.11
CA LEU A 206 14.72 6.98 9.92
C LEU A 206 13.86 6.51 8.74
N ASP A 207 12.66 7.06 8.58
CA ASP A 207 11.83 6.75 7.42
C ASP A 207 12.52 7.13 6.09
N PHE A 208 13.28 8.22 6.05
CA PHE A 208 14.07 8.58 4.87
C PHE A 208 15.08 7.48 4.50
N LEU A 209 15.72 6.83 5.47
CA LEU A 209 16.69 5.77 5.19
C LEU A 209 16.09 4.58 4.45
N THR A 210 14.84 4.27 4.72
CA THR A 210 14.11 3.11 4.14
C THR A 210 13.14 3.51 3.05
N GLY A 211 12.84 4.79 2.93
CA GLY A 211 11.76 5.33 2.12
C GLY A 211 12.19 6.22 0.97
N ALA A 212 13.45 6.59 0.87
CA ALA A 212 13.98 7.35 -0.25
C ALA A 212 14.82 6.45 -1.15
N PRO A 213 14.31 6.02 -2.33
CA PRO A 213 15.14 5.33 -3.32
C PRO A 213 16.23 6.28 -3.81
N ILE A 214 17.46 5.80 -3.82
CA ILE A 214 18.61 6.61 -4.24
C ILE A 214 18.77 6.53 -5.75
N ALA A 215 19.00 7.67 -6.39
CA ALA A 215 19.25 7.80 -7.82
C ALA A 215 20.68 8.27 -8.09
N GLN A 216 21.26 7.84 -9.20
CA GLN A 216 22.60 8.23 -9.60
C GLN A 216 22.67 9.74 -9.89
N ALA A 217 23.60 10.44 -9.27
CA ALA A 217 23.77 11.91 -9.42
C ALA A 217 24.00 12.31 -10.90
N ALA A 218 24.83 11.57 -11.63
CA ALA A 218 25.11 11.85 -13.04
C ALA A 218 23.86 11.68 -13.93
N TRP A 219 23.01 10.68 -13.65
CA TRP A 219 21.74 10.52 -14.35
C TRP A 219 20.76 11.65 -14.00
N ILE A 220 20.63 12.02 -12.74
CA ILE A 220 19.80 13.17 -12.29
C ILE A 220 20.21 14.44 -13.06
N ASP A 221 21.51 14.73 -13.15
CA ASP A 221 22.03 15.91 -13.86
C ASP A 221 21.75 15.84 -15.37
N THR A 222 21.77 14.63 -15.94
CA THR A 222 21.40 14.41 -17.35
C THR A 222 19.92 14.72 -17.59
N VAL A 223 19.03 14.24 -16.73
CA VAL A 223 17.59 14.53 -16.79
C VAL A 223 17.34 16.03 -16.60
N ALA A 224 17.95 16.65 -15.59
CA ALA A 224 17.81 18.08 -15.32
C ALA A 224 18.26 18.91 -16.54
N ALA A 225 19.39 18.57 -17.17
CA ALA A 225 19.91 19.28 -18.33
C ALA A 225 18.98 19.14 -19.55
N ARG A 226 18.49 17.93 -19.89
CA ARG A 226 17.57 17.74 -21.04
C ARG A 226 16.21 18.39 -20.82
N CYS A 227 15.80 18.56 -19.57
CA CYS A 227 14.60 19.27 -19.18
C CYS A 227 14.81 20.78 -18.95
N ASN A 228 16.00 21.34 -19.27
CA ASN A 228 16.37 22.75 -19.05
C ASN A 228 16.18 23.20 -17.59
N ASN A 229 16.35 22.31 -16.63
CA ASN A 229 16.11 22.51 -15.19
C ASN A 229 14.65 22.95 -14.86
N ASP A 230 13.69 22.64 -15.73
CA ASP A 230 12.27 22.87 -15.44
C ASP A 230 11.72 21.74 -14.57
N ALA A 231 11.26 22.07 -13.37
CA ALA A 231 10.79 21.10 -12.38
C ALA A 231 9.67 20.22 -12.93
N THR A 232 8.69 20.82 -13.63
CA THR A 232 7.56 20.08 -14.19
C THR A 232 8.02 19.10 -15.28
N ALA A 233 8.94 19.51 -16.12
CA ALA A 233 9.50 18.65 -17.17
C ALA A 233 10.31 17.48 -16.57
N ILE A 234 11.09 17.72 -15.51
CA ILE A 234 11.85 16.70 -14.79
C ILE A 234 10.90 15.67 -14.17
N LEU A 235 9.85 16.12 -13.47
CA LEU A 235 8.85 15.26 -12.83
C LEU A 235 8.09 14.38 -13.83
N ASN A 236 7.91 14.83 -15.07
CA ASN A 236 7.21 14.12 -16.14
C ASN A 236 8.13 13.43 -17.16
N ASP A 237 9.44 13.45 -16.95
CA ASP A 237 10.37 12.72 -17.79
C ASP A 237 10.11 11.20 -17.70
N ALA A 238 10.13 10.49 -18.81
CA ALA A 238 9.78 9.07 -18.85
C ALA A 238 10.84 8.15 -18.21
N GLY A 239 12.06 8.63 -18.01
CA GLY A 239 13.15 7.84 -17.40
C GLY A 239 13.57 6.63 -18.22
N GLU A 240 13.52 6.69 -19.56
CA GLU A 240 13.83 5.55 -20.43
C GLU A 240 15.29 5.09 -20.36
N ASP A 241 16.19 6.01 -20.01
CA ASP A 241 17.65 5.81 -19.89
C ASP A 241 18.10 5.70 -18.44
N VAL A 242 17.21 5.32 -17.52
CA VAL A 242 17.50 5.24 -16.09
C VAL A 242 18.66 4.29 -15.80
N VAL A 243 19.49 4.67 -14.82
CA VAL A 243 20.56 3.86 -14.24
C VAL A 243 20.10 3.38 -12.88
N TRP A 244 20.10 2.07 -12.65
CA TRP A 244 19.56 1.43 -11.44
C TRP A 244 20.68 0.88 -10.53
N SER A 245 20.36 0.62 -9.28
CA SER A 245 21.28 -0.02 -8.31
C SER A 245 20.81 -1.41 -7.89
N GLY A 246 19.53 -1.71 -8.05
CA GLY A 246 18.90 -2.93 -7.57
C GLY A 246 19.12 -4.16 -8.45
N PRO A 247 18.67 -5.33 -8.00
CA PRO A 247 18.90 -6.61 -8.67
C PRO A 247 18.09 -6.83 -9.95
N TYR A 248 17.08 -6.02 -10.23
CA TYR A 248 16.23 -6.16 -11.43
C TYR A 248 16.08 -4.84 -12.16
N THR A 249 15.77 -4.94 -13.46
CA THR A 249 15.48 -3.81 -14.31
C THR A 249 14.25 -4.08 -15.18
N LYS A 250 13.78 -3.06 -15.88
CA LYS A 250 12.65 -3.16 -16.81
C LYS A 250 12.92 -4.17 -17.92
N TYR A 251 11.97 -5.03 -18.21
CA TYR A 251 11.98 -5.94 -19.35
C TYR A 251 10.83 -5.62 -20.30
N TYR A 252 9.59 -5.67 -19.78
CA TYR A 252 8.37 -5.45 -20.55
C TYR A 252 7.27 -4.86 -19.66
N ALA A 253 6.45 -3.99 -20.21
CA ALA A 253 5.24 -3.50 -19.53
C ALA A 253 4.14 -3.17 -20.53
N ASP A 254 2.90 -3.54 -20.20
CA ASP A 254 1.69 -3.14 -20.92
C ASP A 254 0.59 -2.78 -19.90
N ASP A 255 -0.68 -2.74 -20.33
CA ASP A 255 -1.82 -2.42 -19.50
C ASP A 255 -2.30 -3.60 -18.60
N GLN A 256 -1.70 -4.78 -18.74
CA GLN A 256 -2.07 -5.99 -18.02
C GLN A 256 -0.98 -6.51 -17.09
N LYS A 257 0.29 -6.29 -17.42
CA LYS A 257 1.42 -6.78 -16.63
C LYS A 257 2.67 -5.94 -16.75
N VAL A 258 3.48 -5.99 -15.70
CA VAL A 258 4.85 -5.47 -15.66
C VAL A 258 5.79 -6.65 -15.46
N VAL A 259 6.84 -6.73 -16.26
CA VAL A 259 7.88 -7.76 -16.17
C VAL A 259 9.23 -7.09 -15.98
N LEU A 260 9.94 -7.55 -14.96
CA LEU A 260 11.32 -7.17 -14.66
C LEU A 260 12.24 -8.35 -14.95
N VAL A 261 13.49 -8.06 -15.34
CA VAL A 261 14.54 -9.06 -15.56
C VAL A 261 15.71 -8.80 -14.62
N ARG A 262 16.30 -9.88 -14.11
CA ARG A 262 17.45 -9.82 -13.21
C ARG A 262 18.68 -9.26 -13.94
N ASP A 263 19.39 -8.37 -13.26
CA ASP A 263 20.72 -7.92 -13.68
C ASP A 263 21.77 -8.91 -13.17
N ASP A 264 22.30 -9.73 -14.05
CA ASP A 264 23.31 -10.72 -13.69
C ASP A 264 24.68 -10.10 -13.29
N ASN A 265 24.84 -8.77 -13.45
CA ASN A 265 26.00 -8.00 -12.97
C ASN A 265 25.73 -7.24 -11.66
N TYR A 266 24.58 -7.46 -11.05
CA TYR A 266 24.17 -6.77 -9.83
C TYR A 266 25.25 -6.85 -8.73
N TRP A 267 25.55 -5.71 -8.14
CA TRP A 267 26.63 -5.55 -7.15
C TRP A 267 26.41 -6.37 -5.87
N GLY A 268 25.16 -6.63 -5.49
CA GLY A 268 24.81 -7.37 -4.26
C GLY A 268 25.25 -8.84 -4.24
N GLN A 269 25.86 -9.34 -5.34
CA GLN A 269 26.60 -10.61 -5.31
C GLN A 269 27.86 -10.55 -4.43
N ASP A 270 28.32 -9.35 -4.05
CA ASP A 270 29.41 -9.17 -3.11
C ASP A 270 29.07 -9.77 -1.73
N ALA A 271 30.10 -10.31 -1.06
CA ALA A 271 29.94 -10.94 0.25
C ALA A 271 29.50 -9.97 1.37
N SER A 272 29.64 -8.66 1.16
CA SER A 272 29.17 -7.62 2.08
C SER A 272 27.65 -7.38 1.98
N MET A 273 26.97 -8.04 1.03
CA MET A 273 25.51 -7.96 0.86
C MET A 273 24.90 -9.37 0.82
N TRP A 274 24.33 -9.80 -0.29
CA TRP A 274 23.66 -11.09 -0.40
C TRP A 274 24.63 -12.26 -0.69
N GLY A 275 25.80 -11.98 -1.26
CA GLY A 275 26.79 -12.99 -1.68
C GLY A 275 26.33 -13.86 -2.87
N LYS A 276 25.15 -13.59 -3.43
CA LYS A 276 24.53 -14.34 -4.54
C LYS A 276 23.53 -13.47 -5.28
N LEU A 277 23.12 -13.90 -6.46
CA LEU A 277 21.99 -13.32 -7.19
C LEU A 277 20.66 -13.82 -6.63
N PRO A 278 19.55 -13.05 -6.79
CA PRO A 278 18.21 -13.58 -6.57
C PRO A 278 17.93 -14.76 -7.50
N VAL A 279 17.12 -15.72 -7.05
CA VAL A 279 16.88 -16.97 -7.79
C VAL A 279 16.04 -16.76 -9.03
N PRO A 280 14.86 -16.09 -9.00
CA PRO A 280 14.07 -15.85 -10.19
C PRO A 280 14.83 -14.95 -11.19
N LYS A 281 14.83 -15.32 -12.46
CA LYS A 281 15.39 -14.47 -13.54
C LYS A 281 14.42 -13.36 -13.93
N TYR A 282 13.12 -13.67 -13.90
CA TYR A 282 12.08 -12.70 -14.19
C TYR A 282 11.13 -12.59 -12.99
N ILE A 283 10.61 -11.38 -12.80
CA ILE A 283 9.48 -11.12 -11.91
C ILE A 283 8.38 -10.52 -12.77
N ALA A 284 7.21 -11.14 -12.75
CA ALA A 284 6.05 -10.69 -13.50
C ALA A 284 4.92 -10.34 -12.53
N HIS A 285 4.42 -9.12 -12.59
CA HIS A 285 3.25 -8.68 -11.85
C HIS A 285 2.08 -8.52 -12.80
N THR A 286 1.09 -9.40 -12.67
CA THR A 286 -0.14 -9.35 -13.45
C THR A 286 -1.20 -8.55 -12.70
N ILE A 287 -1.89 -7.67 -13.40
CA ILE A 287 -2.94 -6.83 -12.86
C ILE A 287 -4.26 -7.59 -12.92
N TYR A 288 -4.88 -7.83 -11.76
CA TYR A 288 -6.21 -8.43 -11.63
C TYR A 288 -7.21 -7.42 -11.07
N ALA A 289 -8.38 -7.37 -11.68
CA ALA A 289 -9.36 -6.34 -11.42
C ALA A 289 -10.00 -6.42 -10.01
N ASP A 290 -10.04 -7.62 -9.42
CA ASP A 290 -10.69 -7.86 -8.14
C ASP A 290 -10.11 -9.10 -7.43
N ASN A 291 -10.52 -9.31 -6.19
CA ASN A 291 -10.09 -10.45 -5.38
C ASN A 291 -10.43 -11.81 -6.03
N PRO A 292 -11.65 -12.06 -6.56
CA PRO A 292 -11.97 -13.32 -7.22
C PRO A 292 -11.11 -13.66 -8.43
N ALA A 293 -10.68 -12.66 -9.21
CA ALA A 293 -9.81 -12.87 -10.36
C ALA A 293 -8.41 -13.33 -9.91
N GLY A 294 -7.84 -12.70 -8.87
CA GLY A 294 -6.56 -13.12 -8.28
C GLY A 294 -6.63 -14.51 -7.66
N GLU A 295 -7.70 -14.85 -6.94
CA GLU A 295 -7.94 -16.20 -6.41
C GLU A 295 -7.96 -17.26 -7.52
N THR A 296 -8.67 -16.97 -8.60
CA THR A 296 -8.77 -17.91 -9.75
C THR A 296 -7.39 -18.16 -10.36
N ALA A 297 -6.58 -17.13 -10.54
CA ALA A 297 -5.24 -17.27 -11.07
C ALA A 297 -4.30 -18.05 -10.14
N LEU A 298 -4.39 -17.84 -8.82
CA LEU A 298 -3.62 -18.59 -7.83
C LEU A 298 -4.00 -20.08 -7.87
N LYS A 299 -5.30 -20.41 -7.88
CA LYS A 299 -5.79 -21.79 -7.98
C LYS A 299 -5.33 -22.49 -9.26
N ALA A 300 -5.29 -21.76 -10.36
CA ALA A 300 -4.83 -22.28 -11.65
C ALA A 300 -3.30 -22.46 -11.74
N GLY A 301 -2.52 -21.95 -10.77
CA GLY A 301 -1.07 -21.93 -10.82
C GLY A 301 -0.51 -20.93 -11.84
N GLU A 302 -1.31 -19.93 -12.23
CA GLU A 302 -0.89 -18.84 -13.12
C GLU A 302 -0.06 -17.79 -12.38
N VAL A 303 -0.26 -17.68 -11.06
CA VAL A 303 0.53 -16.84 -10.16
C VAL A 303 1.09 -17.65 -9.01
N ASP A 304 2.25 -17.25 -8.52
CA ASP A 304 2.95 -17.87 -7.40
C ASP A 304 2.63 -17.18 -6.07
N VAL A 305 2.46 -15.86 -6.08
CA VAL A 305 2.16 -15.05 -4.90
C VAL A 305 0.91 -14.23 -5.17
N CYS A 306 -0.15 -14.46 -4.39
CA CYS A 306 -1.37 -13.65 -4.43
C CYS A 306 -1.43 -12.75 -3.20
N GLN A 307 -1.50 -11.44 -3.45
CA GLN A 307 -1.56 -10.40 -2.42
C GLN A 307 -2.98 -9.85 -2.24
N GLN A 308 -3.96 -10.46 -2.88
CA GLN A 308 -5.38 -10.13 -2.76
C GLN A 308 -6.05 -10.98 -1.68
N PHE A 309 -7.12 -10.46 -1.10
CA PHE A 309 -7.92 -11.21 -0.14
C PHE A 309 -8.60 -12.41 -0.80
N ILE A 310 -8.44 -13.59 -0.19
CA ILE A 310 -9.11 -14.84 -0.57
C ILE A 310 -9.94 -15.30 0.63
N GLY A 311 -11.26 -15.32 0.48
CA GLY A 311 -12.14 -15.78 1.56
C GLY A 311 -12.00 -17.28 1.80
N ASN A 312 -12.04 -17.69 3.08
CA ASN A 312 -11.86 -19.09 3.50
C ASN A 312 -10.60 -19.71 2.88
N ILE A 313 -9.50 -18.98 2.91
CA ILE A 313 -8.23 -19.35 2.26
C ILE A 313 -7.80 -20.80 2.55
N GLN A 314 -8.07 -21.30 3.76
CA GLN A 314 -7.75 -22.68 4.19
C GLN A 314 -8.43 -23.77 3.33
N ASN A 315 -9.55 -23.47 2.68
CA ASN A 315 -10.24 -24.45 1.84
C ASN A 315 -9.39 -24.85 0.62
N LEU A 316 -8.47 -23.98 0.19
CA LEU A 316 -7.59 -24.25 -0.95
C LEU A 316 -6.69 -25.47 -0.72
N TRP A 317 -6.24 -25.69 0.50
CA TRP A 317 -5.43 -26.89 0.83
C TRP A 317 -6.25 -27.97 1.53
N LEU A 318 -7.26 -27.64 2.36
CA LEU A 318 -8.04 -28.63 3.09
C LEU A 318 -9.08 -29.35 2.22
N GLU A 319 -9.75 -28.60 1.34
CA GLU A 319 -10.85 -29.12 0.51
C GLU A 319 -10.41 -29.35 -0.94
N ASP A 320 -9.74 -28.39 -1.55
CA ASP A 320 -9.32 -28.45 -2.96
C ASP A 320 -8.00 -29.22 -3.14
N GLY A 321 -7.22 -29.45 -2.06
CA GLY A 321 -5.96 -30.19 -2.09
C GLY A 321 -4.87 -29.53 -2.94
N LEU A 322 -4.92 -28.20 -3.08
CA LEU A 322 -3.95 -27.42 -3.86
C LEU A 322 -2.67 -27.21 -3.05
N PRO A 323 -1.50 -27.09 -3.70
CA PRO A 323 -0.23 -26.80 -3.06
C PRO A 323 -0.13 -25.29 -2.73
N ILE A 324 -1.03 -24.82 -1.89
CA ILE A 324 -1.13 -23.43 -1.48
C ILE A 324 -0.89 -23.34 0.01
N SER A 325 -0.09 -22.38 0.42
CA SER A 325 0.21 -22.05 1.82
C SER A 325 0.09 -20.55 2.07
N THR A 326 0.15 -20.18 3.34
CA THR A 326 0.11 -18.80 3.84
C THR A 326 1.25 -18.58 4.82
N TYR A 327 1.42 -17.35 5.34
CA TYR A 327 2.51 -17.05 6.27
C TYR A 327 2.43 -17.87 7.55
N TYR A 328 1.23 -17.96 8.18
CA TYR A 328 0.93 -18.87 9.28
C TYR A 328 0.08 -20.04 8.77
N GLU A 329 0.27 -21.23 9.31
CA GLU A 329 -0.56 -22.40 8.98
C GLU A 329 -1.99 -22.26 9.52
N GLU A 330 -2.18 -21.50 10.60
CA GLU A 330 -3.46 -21.28 11.27
C GLU A 330 -3.88 -19.79 11.19
N ALA A 331 -5.15 -19.53 11.48
CA ALA A 331 -5.67 -18.17 11.56
C ALA A 331 -4.84 -17.28 12.52
N PRO A 332 -4.53 -16.04 12.15
CA PRO A 332 -5.10 -15.26 11.04
C PRO A 332 -4.44 -15.46 9.66
N TYR A 333 -3.64 -16.48 9.44
CA TYR A 333 -2.94 -16.86 8.22
C TYR A 333 -1.89 -15.86 7.71
N GLY A 334 -1.88 -14.63 8.17
CA GLY A 334 -0.94 -13.58 7.78
C GLY A 334 -0.53 -12.68 8.93
N VAL A 335 0.57 -11.96 8.75
CA VAL A 335 1.08 -10.99 9.73
C VAL A 335 0.19 -9.75 9.70
N CYS A 336 -0.60 -9.54 10.75
CA CYS A 336 -1.49 -8.39 10.88
C CYS A 336 -0.72 -7.14 11.33
N LEU A 337 -0.46 -6.23 10.42
CA LEU A 337 0.33 -5.01 10.65
C LEU A 337 -0.46 -3.72 10.36
N THR A 338 -1.76 -3.83 10.06
CA THR A 338 -2.62 -2.67 9.82
C THR A 338 -4.03 -2.92 10.32
N MET A 339 -4.78 -1.86 10.49
CA MET A 339 -6.15 -1.87 11.01
C MET A 339 -7.10 -1.08 10.09
N PRO A 340 -7.71 -1.73 9.10
CA PRO A 340 -8.73 -1.09 8.26
C PRO A 340 -9.82 -0.45 9.12
N THR A 341 -10.02 0.83 8.90
CA THR A 341 -10.74 1.74 9.79
C THR A 341 -11.86 2.44 9.03
N ALA A 342 -13.02 2.53 9.64
CA ALA A 342 -14.10 3.40 9.22
C ALA A 342 -13.85 4.81 9.77
N TRP A 343 -13.64 5.77 8.87
CA TRP A 343 -13.35 7.17 9.18
C TRP A 343 -14.63 7.98 9.12
N TYR A 344 -14.88 8.79 10.11
CA TYR A 344 -15.97 9.77 10.09
C TYR A 344 -15.49 11.06 9.44
N ASN A 345 -16.33 11.64 8.59
CA ASN A 345 -16.06 12.92 7.95
C ASN A 345 -16.49 14.09 8.85
N MET A 346 -15.55 14.78 9.45
CA MET A 346 -15.81 15.92 10.33
C MET A 346 -16.20 17.21 9.60
N ASN A 347 -16.23 17.23 8.27
CA ASN A 347 -16.87 18.33 7.53
C ASN A 347 -18.40 18.31 7.67
N LEU A 348 -18.96 17.18 8.11
CA LEU A 348 -20.38 17.06 8.36
C LEU A 348 -20.69 17.44 9.82
N PRO A 349 -21.43 18.53 10.08
CA PRO A 349 -21.72 18.99 11.46
C PRO A 349 -22.36 17.92 12.33
N VAL A 350 -23.23 17.07 11.76
CA VAL A 350 -23.86 15.96 12.48
C VAL A 350 -22.85 14.98 13.08
N LEU A 351 -21.71 14.78 12.42
CA LEU A 351 -20.61 13.95 12.91
C LEU A 351 -19.62 14.74 13.75
N ALA A 352 -19.24 15.94 13.35
CA ALA A 352 -18.27 16.77 14.05
C ALA A 352 -18.71 17.13 15.47
N GLU A 353 -19.97 17.49 15.64
CA GLU A 353 -20.53 17.99 16.90
C GLU A 353 -21.05 16.88 17.84
N ASN A 354 -21.13 15.60 17.37
CA ASN A 354 -21.75 14.51 18.10
C ASN A 354 -20.83 13.31 18.31
N ALA A 355 -19.91 13.38 19.28
CA ALA A 355 -19.09 12.24 19.69
C ALA A 355 -19.93 11.04 20.13
N ALA A 356 -21.09 11.30 20.79
CA ALA A 356 -22.02 10.25 21.18
C ALA A 356 -22.59 9.48 19.97
N LEU A 357 -22.92 10.16 18.86
CA LEU A 357 -23.36 9.51 17.63
C LEU A 357 -22.26 8.62 17.04
N ARG A 358 -21.04 9.14 16.94
CA ARG A 358 -19.89 8.39 16.42
C ARG A 358 -19.63 7.13 17.26
N LYS A 359 -19.62 7.28 18.60
CA LYS A 359 -19.39 6.15 19.51
C LYS A 359 -20.56 5.15 19.49
N ALA A 360 -21.81 5.60 19.44
CA ALA A 360 -22.97 4.73 19.35
C ALA A 360 -22.97 3.86 18.10
N ILE A 361 -22.63 4.43 16.93
CA ILE A 361 -22.46 3.65 15.69
C ILE A 361 -21.37 2.59 15.90
N ALA A 362 -20.20 2.96 16.43
CA ALA A 362 -19.10 2.03 16.66
C ALA A 362 -19.47 0.91 17.66
N MET A 363 -20.24 1.22 18.71
CA MET A 363 -20.73 0.24 19.70
C MET A 363 -21.74 -0.75 19.09
N ALA A 364 -22.55 -0.28 18.16
CA ALA A 364 -23.60 -1.11 17.53
C ALA A 364 -23.04 -2.10 16.50
N VAL A 365 -21.85 -1.88 15.94
CA VAL A 365 -21.24 -2.75 14.92
C VAL A 365 -20.94 -4.13 15.50
N ASP A 366 -21.32 -5.17 14.75
CA ASP A 366 -21.03 -6.58 15.05
C ASP A 366 -19.65 -6.97 14.48
N TYR A 367 -18.60 -6.75 15.24
CA TYR A 367 -17.23 -7.02 14.83
C TYR A 367 -16.94 -8.52 14.67
N ASP A 368 -17.58 -9.38 15.48
CA ASP A 368 -17.41 -10.82 15.36
C ASP A 368 -17.96 -11.32 14.01
N THR A 369 -19.07 -10.74 13.55
CA THR A 369 -19.59 -10.99 12.20
C THR A 369 -18.63 -10.50 11.12
N ILE A 370 -17.97 -9.35 11.30
CA ILE A 370 -16.95 -8.88 10.36
C ILE A 370 -15.78 -9.89 10.29
N ILE A 371 -15.25 -10.30 11.44
CA ILE A 371 -14.10 -11.22 11.50
C ILE A 371 -14.47 -12.59 10.92
N ALA A 372 -15.62 -13.14 11.31
CA ALA A 372 -16.03 -14.47 10.86
C ALA A 372 -16.43 -14.52 9.38
N ASN A 373 -17.17 -13.52 8.90
CA ASN A 373 -17.81 -13.57 7.58
C ASN A 373 -17.10 -12.71 6.53
N ALA A 374 -16.72 -11.46 6.87
CA ALA A 374 -16.03 -10.59 5.93
C ALA A 374 -14.55 -10.93 5.82
N MET A 375 -13.91 -11.25 6.95
CA MET A 375 -12.49 -11.63 7.00
C MET A 375 -12.25 -13.14 6.98
N THR A 376 -13.30 -13.96 7.16
CA THR A 376 -13.19 -15.43 7.21
C THR A 376 -12.09 -15.90 8.18
N ASN A 377 -12.05 -15.29 9.36
CA ASN A 377 -11.10 -15.49 10.45
C ASN A 377 -9.65 -15.08 10.15
N GLN A 378 -9.42 -14.25 9.13
CA GLN A 378 -8.09 -13.69 8.82
C GLN A 378 -7.82 -12.38 9.59
N SER A 379 -8.26 -12.31 10.83
CA SER A 379 -8.06 -11.21 11.77
C SER A 379 -8.16 -11.72 13.19
N PRO A 380 -7.31 -11.28 14.13
CA PRO A 380 -7.57 -11.45 15.56
C PRO A 380 -8.82 -10.65 15.96
N SER A 381 -9.49 -11.10 17.02
CA SER A 381 -10.66 -10.41 17.55
C SER A 381 -10.27 -9.19 18.42
N PHE A 382 -11.21 -8.26 18.62
CA PHE A 382 -11.01 -7.17 19.58
C PHE A 382 -11.15 -7.62 21.05
N ALA A 383 -11.55 -8.87 21.30
CA ALA A 383 -11.47 -9.48 22.61
C ALA A 383 -10.05 -9.98 22.93
N ASP A 384 -9.33 -10.47 21.92
CA ASP A 384 -7.94 -10.91 22.05
C ASP A 384 -6.97 -9.72 22.05
N VAL A 385 -7.22 -8.74 21.17
CA VAL A 385 -6.41 -7.52 21.04
C VAL A 385 -7.32 -6.30 21.21
N PRO A 386 -7.32 -5.64 22.38
CA PRO A 386 -8.17 -4.48 22.66
C PRO A 386 -7.95 -3.34 21.66
N ARG A 387 -9.00 -2.56 21.42
CA ARG A 387 -8.92 -1.38 20.54
C ARG A 387 -7.96 -0.35 21.05
N SER A 388 -7.08 0.07 20.20
CA SER A 388 -6.11 1.13 20.46
C SER A 388 -5.64 1.76 19.14
N LEU A 389 -4.60 2.56 19.20
CA LEU A 389 -3.88 3.10 18.03
C LEU A 389 -2.72 2.18 17.60
N MET A 390 -2.59 1.00 18.25
CA MET A 390 -1.48 0.06 18.10
C MET A 390 -1.89 -1.16 17.29
N ASN A 391 -0.96 -1.67 16.47
CA ASN A 391 -1.10 -2.96 15.80
C ASN A 391 -1.04 -4.14 16.80
N PRO A 392 -1.52 -5.32 16.43
CA PRO A 392 -1.52 -6.50 17.29
C PRO A 392 -0.13 -7.18 17.35
N THR A 393 0.92 -6.41 17.60
CA THR A 393 2.28 -6.92 17.82
C THR A 393 2.68 -6.68 19.26
N ASP A 394 3.44 -7.61 19.86
CA ASP A 394 3.85 -7.50 21.26
C ASP A 394 4.56 -6.17 21.56
N GLY A 395 5.41 -5.72 20.63
CA GLY A 395 6.16 -4.47 20.76
C GLY A 395 5.26 -3.24 20.80
N GLU A 396 4.26 -3.16 19.93
CA GLU A 396 3.33 -2.02 19.93
C GLU A 396 2.32 -2.11 21.07
N GLN A 397 1.83 -3.30 21.41
CA GLN A 397 0.91 -3.49 22.53
C GLN A 397 1.54 -3.15 23.90
N ALA A 398 2.86 -3.22 24.02
CA ALA A 398 3.60 -2.77 25.20
C ALA A 398 3.73 -1.24 25.33
N LEU A 399 3.32 -0.46 24.33
CA LEU A 399 3.48 0.99 24.30
C LEU A 399 2.32 1.77 24.94
N TYR A 400 1.33 1.12 25.51
CA TYR A 400 0.28 1.82 26.26
C TYR A 400 -0.20 0.98 27.46
N ASP A 401 -0.82 1.64 28.45
CA ASP A 401 -1.37 1.01 29.64
C ASP A 401 -2.79 0.51 29.34
N HIS A 402 -2.93 -0.80 29.18
CA HIS A 402 -4.20 -1.49 28.91
C HIS A 402 -5.23 -1.27 30.01
N ASP A 403 -4.82 -1.28 31.28
CA ASP A 403 -5.72 -1.10 32.41
C ASP A 403 -6.29 0.33 32.43
N ALA A 404 -5.49 1.31 32.06
CA ALA A 404 -5.90 2.71 32.05
C ALA A 404 -6.94 3.05 30.95
N VAL A 405 -7.16 2.17 29.97
CA VAL A 405 -8.13 2.33 28.88
C VAL A 405 -9.23 1.26 28.87
N ALA A 406 -9.22 0.34 29.83
CA ALA A 406 -10.13 -0.80 29.86
C ALA A 406 -11.61 -0.36 29.90
N ASP A 407 -11.94 0.64 30.73
CA ASP A 407 -13.32 1.15 30.88
C ASP A 407 -13.81 1.94 29.64
N LEU A 408 -12.93 2.27 28.69
CA LEU A 408 -13.25 2.98 27.45
C LEU A 408 -13.55 2.02 26.28
N GLN A 409 -13.22 0.73 26.45
CA GLN A 409 -13.45 -0.30 25.45
C GLN A 409 -14.95 -0.56 25.24
N TRP A 410 -15.29 -1.06 24.06
CA TRP A 410 -16.63 -1.57 23.74
C TRP A 410 -16.52 -2.91 22.99
N ALA A 411 -17.42 -3.83 23.32
CA ALA A 411 -17.40 -5.18 22.74
C ALA A 411 -17.90 -5.22 21.28
N GLY A 412 -18.73 -4.26 20.89
CA GLY A 412 -19.52 -4.30 19.67
C GLY A 412 -20.86 -5.02 19.88
N ASN A 413 -21.74 -4.88 18.87
CA ASN A 413 -23.12 -5.40 18.91
C ASN A 413 -23.91 -4.99 20.17
N ASP A 414 -23.50 -3.89 20.83
CA ASP A 414 -24.15 -3.32 22.01
C ASP A 414 -25.24 -2.33 21.57
N ILE A 415 -26.34 -2.86 21.09
CA ILE A 415 -27.46 -2.06 20.54
C ILE A 415 -28.14 -1.25 21.65
N ASP A 416 -28.40 -1.86 22.80
CA ASP A 416 -29.07 -1.19 23.91
C ASP A 416 -28.24 -0.05 24.51
N GLY A 417 -26.92 -0.28 24.67
CA GLY A 417 -25.98 0.77 25.10
C GLY A 417 -25.86 1.91 24.12
N ALA A 418 -25.81 1.59 22.82
CA ALA A 418 -25.78 2.60 21.74
C ALA A 418 -27.05 3.45 21.73
N ILE A 419 -28.23 2.83 21.84
CA ILE A 419 -29.52 3.52 21.93
C ILE A 419 -29.56 4.45 23.13
N ALA A 420 -29.19 3.92 24.33
CA ALA A 420 -29.17 4.72 25.57
C ALA A 420 -28.22 5.93 25.46
N MET A 421 -27.07 5.77 24.79
CA MET A 421 -26.12 6.86 24.54
C MET A 421 -26.71 7.94 23.64
N LEU A 422 -27.37 7.55 22.53
CA LEU A 422 -28.04 8.48 21.63
C LEU A 422 -29.16 9.25 22.34
N GLU A 423 -30.00 8.57 23.14
CA GLU A 423 -31.09 9.19 23.92
C GLU A 423 -30.54 10.19 24.93
N ALA A 424 -29.46 9.82 25.64
CA ALA A 424 -28.79 10.72 26.60
C ALA A 424 -28.22 11.97 25.90
N ALA A 425 -27.80 11.86 24.65
CA ALA A 425 -27.32 12.97 23.81
C ALA A 425 -28.46 13.78 23.15
N GLY A 426 -29.74 13.38 23.37
CA GLY A 426 -30.90 14.04 22.74
C GLY A 426 -31.10 13.72 21.25
N ILE A 427 -30.43 12.69 20.75
CA ILE A 427 -30.59 12.17 19.37
C ILE A 427 -31.68 11.09 19.42
N VAL A 428 -32.90 11.49 19.11
CA VAL A 428 -34.11 10.67 19.28
C VAL A 428 -34.96 10.70 18.01
N ASP A 429 -35.81 9.68 17.83
CA ASP A 429 -36.86 9.67 16.80
C ASP A 429 -38.02 10.57 17.31
N THR A 430 -38.17 11.73 16.72
CA THR A 430 -39.14 12.75 17.16
C THR A 430 -40.48 12.67 16.42
N ASP A 431 -40.54 12.08 15.22
CA ASP A 431 -41.75 11.99 14.41
C ASP A 431 -42.33 10.57 14.34
N GLY A 432 -41.61 9.56 14.85
CA GLY A 432 -42.04 8.17 14.97
C GLY A 432 -41.90 7.36 13.67
N ASP A 433 -41.03 7.79 12.75
CA ASP A 433 -40.76 7.08 11.50
C ASP A 433 -39.74 5.95 11.61
N GLY A 434 -39.12 5.81 12.78
CA GLY A 434 -38.11 4.79 13.11
C GLY A 434 -36.68 5.27 12.95
N TRP A 435 -36.46 6.48 12.51
CA TRP A 435 -35.14 7.09 12.33
C TRP A 435 -34.95 8.26 13.30
N ARG A 436 -33.70 8.45 13.72
CA ARG A 436 -33.35 9.52 14.65
C ARG A 436 -33.01 10.81 13.92
N GLU A 437 -33.34 11.93 14.57
CA GLU A 437 -33.02 13.25 14.06
C GLU A 437 -31.94 13.93 14.89
N TRP A 438 -31.26 14.85 14.20
CA TRP A 438 -30.40 15.85 14.78
C TRP A 438 -30.76 17.23 14.22
N ASN A 439 -31.00 18.20 15.09
CA ASN A 439 -31.51 19.53 14.72
C ASN A 439 -32.81 19.49 13.89
N GLY A 440 -33.64 18.47 14.10
CA GLY A 440 -34.91 18.31 13.38
C GLY A 440 -34.81 17.73 11.97
N GLU A 441 -33.63 17.24 11.60
CA GLU A 441 -33.42 16.56 10.33
C GLU A 441 -33.00 15.09 10.58
N LYS A 442 -33.56 14.17 9.80
CA LYS A 442 -33.22 12.75 9.84
C LYS A 442 -31.72 12.56 9.61
N ILE A 443 -31.08 11.73 10.44
CA ILE A 443 -29.68 11.35 10.25
C ILE A 443 -29.61 10.31 9.12
N SER A 444 -29.00 10.71 7.99
CA SER A 444 -28.75 9.84 6.85
C SER A 444 -27.30 9.99 6.40
N LEU A 445 -26.55 8.89 6.42
CA LEU A 445 -25.10 8.86 6.21
C LEU A 445 -24.75 7.96 5.03
N ASN A 446 -23.93 8.46 4.11
CA ASN A 446 -23.35 7.63 3.04
C ASN A 446 -22.04 7.00 3.54
N ALA A 447 -21.95 5.67 3.49
CA ALA A 447 -20.78 4.90 3.85
C ALA A 447 -20.13 4.31 2.58
N VAL A 448 -18.82 4.50 2.37
CA VAL A 448 -18.18 4.21 1.10
C VAL A 448 -16.89 3.40 1.26
N CYS A 449 -16.67 2.44 0.36
CA CYS A 449 -15.39 1.80 0.11
C CYS A 449 -15.26 1.43 -1.38
N PRO A 450 -14.04 1.10 -1.89
CA PRO A 450 -13.85 0.79 -3.29
C PRO A 450 -14.64 -0.43 -3.77
N ASN A 451 -15.11 -0.37 -5.02
CA ASN A 451 -15.69 -1.53 -5.69
C ASN A 451 -14.67 -2.67 -5.83
N GLY A 452 -15.12 -3.93 -5.71
CA GLY A 452 -14.28 -5.13 -5.84
C GLY A 452 -13.43 -5.50 -4.62
N TRP A 453 -13.38 -4.65 -3.59
CA TRP A 453 -12.71 -4.96 -2.32
C TRP A 453 -13.68 -5.68 -1.38
N THR A 454 -13.87 -6.97 -1.63
CA THR A 454 -15.01 -7.76 -1.12
C THR A 454 -15.10 -7.82 0.39
N ASN A 455 -13.97 -7.96 1.09
CA ASN A 455 -13.93 -7.96 2.56
C ASN A 455 -14.30 -6.58 3.15
N TRP A 456 -13.92 -5.49 2.48
CA TRP A 456 -14.30 -4.13 2.89
C TRP A 456 -15.78 -3.87 2.64
N GLN A 457 -16.28 -4.27 1.46
CA GLN A 457 -17.71 -4.16 1.14
C GLN A 457 -18.58 -4.90 2.15
N ALA A 458 -18.23 -6.17 2.45
CA ALA A 458 -18.95 -6.96 3.45
C ALA A 458 -18.90 -6.32 4.85
N SER A 459 -17.79 -5.71 5.23
CA SER A 459 -17.67 -4.99 6.51
C SER A 459 -18.55 -3.74 6.56
N MET A 460 -18.63 -2.98 5.47
CA MET A 460 -19.48 -1.78 5.40
C MET A 460 -20.98 -2.14 5.45
N GLU A 461 -21.40 -3.29 4.91
CA GLU A 461 -22.77 -3.79 5.09
C GLU A 461 -23.10 -4.09 6.56
N VAL A 462 -22.15 -4.60 7.33
CA VAL A 462 -22.33 -4.79 8.78
C VAL A 462 -22.46 -3.45 9.51
N VAL A 463 -21.69 -2.44 9.10
CA VAL A 463 -21.82 -1.06 9.65
C VAL A 463 -23.19 -0.48 9.31
N ALA A 464 -23.68 -0.64 8.09
CA ALA A 464 -25.02 -0.16 7.69
C ALA A 464 -26.12 -0.86 8.49
N ALA A 465 -26.05 -2.19 8.64
CA ALA A 465 -27.00 -2.96 9.44
C ALA A 465 -26.98 -2.58 10.92
N ALA A 466 -25.83 -2.18 11.46
CA ALA A 466 -25.73 -1.65 12.82
C ALA A 466 -26.43 -0.31 12.97
N GLY A 467 -26.29 0.59 11.99
CA GLY A 467 -26.99 1.86 11.93
C GLY A 467 -28.53 1.68 11.96
N GLU A 468 -29.06 0.77 11.15
CA GLU A 468 -30.51 0.46 11.12
C GLU A 468 -31.03 0.05 12.50
N LYS A 469 -30.29 -0.80 13.24
CA LYS A 469 -30.69 -1.28 14.57
C LYS A 469 -30.79 -0.17 15.62
N ILE A 470 -30.08 0.94 15.45
CA ILE A 470 -30.08 2.08 16.37
C ILE A 470 -30.82 3.30 15.83
N GLY A 471 -31.54 3.15 14.71
CA GLY A 471 -32.32 4.22 14.10
C GLY A 471 -31.48 5.30 13.39
N VAL A 472 -30.30 4.95 12.88
CA VAL A 472 -29.43 5.81 12.08
C VAL A 472 -29.32 5.22 10.68
N GLU A 473 -29.80 5.96 9.66
CA GLU A 473 -29.75 5.49 8.28
C GLU A 473 -28.30 5.57 7.76
N ILE A 474 -27.75 4.41 7.35
CA ILE A 474 -26.44 4.32 6.71
C ILE A 474 -26.61 3.59 5.38
N THR A 475 -26.30 4.28 4.28
CA THR A 475 -26.37 3.72 2.92
C THR A 475 -24.97 3.42 2.41
N THR A 476 -24.73 2.18 1.97
CA THR A 476 -23.44 1.75 1.42
C THR A 476 -23.30 2.13 -0.04
N LEU A 477 -22.13 2.60 -0.44
CA LEU A 477 -21.76 2.98 -1.80
C LEU A 477 -20.41 2.36 -2.18
N TYR A 478 -20.32 1.85 -3.41
CA TYR A 478 -19.12 1.16 -3.90
C TYR A 478 -18.66 1.75 -5.24
N PRO A 479 -18.10 2.97 -5.24
CA PRO A 479 -17.58 3.57 -6.46
C PRO A 479 -16.29 2.87 -6.92
N GLU A 480 -15.98 3.05 -8.20
CA GLU A 480 -14.66 2.71 -8.72
C GLU A 480 -13.55 3.44 -7.94
N TYR A 481 -12.39 2.81 -7.82
CA TYR A 481 -11.30 3.34 -6.99
C TYR A 481 -10.91 4.78 -7.34
N SER A 482 -10.89 5.14 -8.62
CA SER A 482 -10.58 6.50 -9.08
C SER A 482 -11.58 7.56 -8.59
N ILE A 483 -12.85 7.19 -8.40
CA ILE A 483 -13.89 8.08 -7.83
C ILE A 483 -13.77 8.10 -6.31
N TYR A 484 -13.52 6.93 -5.70
CA TYR A 484 -13.29 6.80 -4.26
C TYR A 484 -12.17 7.71 -3.75
N GLN A 485 -11.13 7.92 -4.54
CA GLN A 485 -9.98 8.76 -4.18
C GLN A 485 -10.34 10.20 -3.79
N THR A 486 -11.57 10.68 -4.04
CA THR A 486 -12.02 12.00 -3.57
C THR A 486 -11.94 12.16 -2.05
N VAL A 487 -12.02 11.07 -1.28
CA VAL A 487 -11.83 11.12 0.20
C VAL A 487 -10.44 11.59 0.61
N PHE A 488 -9.44 11.49 -0.28
CA PHE A 488 -8.05 11.94 -0.05
C PHE A 488 -7.74 13.24 -0.78
N THR A 489 -8.34 13.46 -1.95
CA THR A 489 -7.97 14.56 -2.83
C THR A 489 -8.74 15.85 -2.55
N ASP A 490 -9.95 15.75 -1.96
CA ASP A 490 -10.78 16.89 -1.59
C ASP A 490 -11.00 16.94 -0.06
N PRO A 491 -10.25 17.76 0.69
CA PRO A 491 -10.40 17.88 2.15
C PRO A 491 -11.72 18.54 2.55
N ALA A 492 -12.49 19.12 1.63
CA ALA A 492 -13.77 19.77 1.88
C ALA A 492 -14.97 18.92 1.42
N GLN A 493 -14.74 17.67 0.98
CA GLN A 493 -15.84 16.80 0.53
C GLN A 493 -16.86 16.56 1.66
N THR A 494 -18.15 16.50 1.31
CA THR A 494 -19.27 16.23 2.22
C THR A 494 -20.20 15.15 1.69
N GLU A 495 -19.87 14.52 0.58
CA GLU A 495 -20.69 13.47 -0.05
C GLU A 495 -20.65 12.18 0.77
N TYR A 496 -19.47 11.81 1.28
CA TYR A 496 -19.26 10.58 2.04
C TYR A 496 -19.08 10.88 3.52
N ALA A 497 -19.99 10.36 4.33
CA ALA A 497 -20.02 10.56 5.78
C ALA A 497 -19.10 9.59 6.52
N ILE A 498 -19.05 8.35 6.04
CA ILE A 498 -18.19 7.28 6.57
C ILE A 498 -17.44 6.68 5.39
N PHE A 499 -16.12 6.53 5.50
CA PHE A 499 -15.33 5.87 4.46
C PHE A 499 -14.29 4.95 5.07
N MET A 500 -13.98 3.87 4.38
CA MET A 500 -13.06 2.86 4.88
C MET A 500 -11.67 3.06 4.29
N TRP A 501 -10.65 3.20 5.14
CA TRP A 501 -9.26 3.24 4.73
C TRP A 501 -8.35 2.65 5.79
N SER A 502 -7.18 2.18 5.39
CA SER A 502 -6.19 1.61 6.30
C SER A 502 -5.09 2.63 6.59
N PRO A 503 -4.74 2.87 7.86
CA PRO A 503 -3.57 3.66 8.20
C PRO A 503 -2.29 2.92 7.77
N GLU A 504 -1.16 3.60 7.85
CA GLU A 504 0.15 3.02 7.55
C GLU A 504 0.41 1.77 8.38
N ALA A 505 0.88 0.72 7.71
CA ALA A 505 1.04 -0.58 8.32
C ALA A 505 2.24 -0.63 9.26
N ALA A 506 3.44 -0.52 8.70
CA ALA A 506 4.69 -0.58 9.43
C ALA A 506 5.75 0.28 8.74
N SER A 507 6.49 1.05 9.54
CA SER A 507 7.64 1.85 9.12
C SER A 507 8.53 2.11 10.32
N PRO A 508 9.76 2.58 10.15
CA PRO A 508 10.64 2.93 11.27
C PRO A 508 10.05 3.98 12.23
N SER A 509 9.15 4.83 11.74
CA SER A 509 8.50 5.85 12.56
C SER A 509 7.19 5.42 13.22
N ASN A 510 6.72 4.18 13.00
CA ASN A 510 5.53 3.67 13.68
C ASN A 510 5.85 3.30 15.15
N PRO A 511 4.86 3.40 16.05
CA PRO A 511 3.46 3.78 15.83
C PRO A 511 3.20 5.29 15.72
N TRP A 512 4.21 6.17 15.86
CA TRP A 512 4.01 7.63 15.79
C TRP A 512 3.31 8.06 14.50
N THR A 513 3.75 7.58 13.33
CA THR A 513 3.14 7.94 12.04
C THR A 513 1.65 7.56 12.01
N ARG A 514 1.30 6.35 12.45
CA ARG A 514 -0.10 5.91 12.50
C ARG A 514 -0.93 6.76 13.45
N VAL A 515 -0.42 7.05 14.64
CA VAL A 515 -1.11 7.92 15.61
C VAL A 515 -1.33 9.31 15.04
N ASN A 516 -0.34 9.87 14.34
CA ASN A 516 -0.45 11.15 13.65
C ASN A 516 -1.47 11.08 12.49
N GLN A 517 -1.57 9.95 11.78
CA GLN A 517 -2.61 9.74 10.78
C GLN A 517 -4.02 9.76 11.36
N PHE A 518 -4.21 9.22 12.57
CA PHE A 518 -5.51 9.22 13.24
C PHE A 518 -5.90 10.57 13.83
N LEU A 519 -4.96 11.28 14.45
CA LEU A 519 -5.25 12.40 15.35
C LEU A 519 -4.48 13.69 15.02
N GLY A 520 -3.48 13.63 14.14
CA GLY A 520 -2.58 14.75 13.87
C GLY A 520 -3.27 15.88 13.10
N LYS A 521 -3.09 17.11 13.56
CA LYS A 521 -3.70 18.32 13.00
C LYS A 521 -3.05 18.76 11.68
N ASP A 522 -1.78 18.43 11.47
CA ASP A 522 -1.00 18.93 10.33
C ASP A 522 -1.55 18.45 8.96
N TYR A 523 -2.39 17.42 8.96
CA TYR A 523 -3.03 16.89 7.76
C TYR A 523 -4.43 17.45 7.47
N VAL A 524 -4.98 18.25 8.38
CA VAL A 524 -6.32 18.84 8.22
C VAL A 524 -6.32 19.95 7.17
N GLY A 525 -7.27 19.92 6.24
CA GLY A 525 -7.39 20.89 5.15
C GLY A 525 -6.37 20.73 4.01
N VAL A 526 -5.57 19.69 4.03
CA VAL A 526 -4.55 19.42 3.00
C VAL A 526 -5.21 18.75 1.80
N SER A 527 -5.13 19.37 0.63
CA SER A 527 -5.61 18.78 -0.62
C SER A 527 -4.65 17.69 -1.12
N ASN A 528 -5.20 16.65 -1.74
CA ASN A 528 -4.45 15.50 -2.23
C ASN A 528 -3.62 14.83 -1.12
N ASN A 529 -4.26 14.67 0.03
CA ASN A 529 -3.65 14.17 1.26
C ASN A 529 -3.68 12.65 1.32
N TRP A 530 -2.55 12.02 1.04
CA TRP A 530 -2.36 10.58 1.23
C TRP A 530 -1.73 10.24 2.60
N SER A 531 -1.39 11.26 3.39
CA SER A 531 -0.56 11.11 4.58
C SER A 531 -1.33 10.87 5.88
N GLY A 532 -2.62 11.22 5.97
CA GLY A 532 -3.39 10.92 7.19
C GLY A 532 -4.50 11.93 7.52
N ASN A 533 -5.14 11.71 8.65
CA ASN A 533 -6.29 12.45 9.18
C ASN A 533 -7.36 12.77 8.11
N TRP A 534 -7.68 11.74 7.35
CA TRP A 534 -8.61 11.87 6.22
C TRP A 534 -10.01 12.28 6.66
N GLY A 535 -10.38 11.96 7.92
CA GLY A 535 -11.64 12.39 8.55
C GLY A 535 -11.70 13.86 8.95
N GLN A 536 -10.60 14.63 8.80
CA GLN A 536 -10.52 16.06 9.16
C GLN A 536 -10.80 16.33 10.66
N TYR A 537 -10.41 15.42 11.54
CA TYR A 537 -10.57 15.56 12.99
C TYR A 537 -9.54 16.52 13.58
N VAL A 538 -9.97 17.41 14.49
CA VAL A 538 -9.10 18.37 15.19
C VAL A 538 -9.23 18.19 16.69
N ASN A 539 -8.09 17.94 17.35
CA ASN A 539 -7.97 17.95 18.81
C ASN A 539 -6.59 18.51 19.19
N GLU A 540 -6.59 19.69 19.84
CA GLU A 540 -5.36 20.40 20.20
C GLU A 540 -4.53 19.67 21.26
N GLU A 541 -5.18 18.91 22.16
CA GLU A 541 -4.49 18.11 23.18
C GLU A 541 -3.78 16.92 22.52
N ALA A 542 -4.46 16.20 21.63
CA ALA A 542 -3.86 15.11 20.87
C ALA A 542 -2.65 15.59 20.05
N ASP A 543 -2.78 16.72 19.35
CA ASP A 543 -1.69 17.31 18.57
C ASP A 543 -0.48 17.66 19.43
N ALA A 544 -0.71 18.22 20.62
CA ALA A 544 0.36 18.55 21.57
C ALA A 544 1.07 17.31 22.12
N LEU A 545 0.35 16.20 22.35
CA LEU A 545 0.93 14.92 22.79
C LEU A 545 1.73 14.26 21.66
N ILE A 546 1.19 14.23 20.44
CA ILE A 546 1.86 13.65 19.26
C ILE A 546 3.24 14.29 19.04
N LYS A 547 3.34 15.61 19.18
CA LYS A 547 4.59 16.37 18.99
C LYS A 547 5.65 16.09 20.05
N GLN A 548 5.29 15.51 21.19
CA GLN A 548 6.24 15.14 22.26
C GLN A 548 6.90 13.79 21.98
N ILE A 549 6.21 12.86 21.32
CA ILE A 549 6.68 11.48 21.11
C ILE A 549 8.07 11.44 20.45
N PRO A 550 8.33 12.14 19.34
CA PRO A 550 9.64 12.07 18.67
C PRO A 550 10.80 12.65 19.48
N LEU A 551 10.50 13.39 20.55
CA LEU A 551 11.48 14.10 21.36
C LEU A 551 11.90 13.36 22.63
N THR A 552 11.36 12.14 22.83
CA THR A 552 11.71 11.32 24.01
C THR A 552 12.11 9.92 23.62
N THR A 553 13.07 9.36 24.35
CA THR A 553 13.46 7.93 24.32
C THR A 553 13.13 7.26 25.63
N ASP A 554 12.55 7.99 26.59
CA ASP A 554 12.10 7.45 27.87
C ASP A 554 10.86 6.57 27.68
N GLN A 555 10.98 5.29 28.00
CA GLN A 555 9.94 4.30 27.77
C GLN A 555 8.67 4.57 28.59
N ASP A 556 8.81 4.99 29.83
CA ASP A 556 7.66 5.30 30.69
C ASP A 556 6.89 6.52 30.17
N GLU A 557 7.62 7.51 29.66
CA GLU A 557 7.01 8.69 29.04
C GLU A 557 6.34 8.35 27.69
N LEU A 558 6.92 7.47 26.87
CA LEU A 558 6.27 6.98 25.63
C LEU A 558 4.96 6.25 25.96
N ILE A 559 4.97 5.35 26.94
CA ILE A 559 3.76 4.65 27.40
C ILE A 559 2.70 5.65 27.87
N ARG A 560 3.09 6.65 28.67
CA ARG A 560 2.18 7.70 29.10
C ARG A 560 1.55 8.44 27.92
N LEU A 561 2.36 8.89 26.96
CA LEU A 561 1.90 9.67 25.80
C LEU A 561 0.93 8.84 24.93
N TYR A 562 1.28 7.62 24.61
CA TYR A 562 0.43 6.75 23.81
C TYR A 562 -0.85 6.32 24.55
N THR A 563 -0.79 6.16 25.87
CA THR A 563 -1.98 5.90 26.70
C THR A 563 -2.97 7.05 26.64
N GLU A 564 -2.50 8.31 26.83
CA GLU A 564 -3.38 9.48 26.75
C GLU A 564 -3.98 9.67 25.35
N LEU A 565 -3.20 9.45 24.29
CA LEU A 565 -3.70 9.48 22.91
C LEU A 565 -4.74 8.39 22.66
N THR A 566 -4.54 7.19 23.20
CA THR A 566 -5.51 6.10 23.10
C THR A 566 -6.81 6.43 23.86
N LYS A 567 -6.73 7.10 25.04
CA LYS A 567 -7.92 7.60 25.75
C LYS A 567 -8.72 8.59 24.91
N ILE A 568 -8.04 9.56 24.29
CA ILE A 568 -8.68 10.53 23.38
C ILE A 568 -9.38 9.80 22.24
N TYR A 569 -8.68 8.87 21.59
CA TYR A 569 -9.22 8.09 20.46
C TYR A 569 -10.47 7.29 20.84
N LEU A 570 -10.43 6.57 21.98
CA LEU A 570 -11.53 5.73 22.44
C LEU A 570 -12.72 6.53 23.00
N THR A 571 -12.49 7.77 23.44
CA THR A 571 -13.54 8.67 23.97
C THR A 571 -14.22 9.44 22.85
N GLU A 572 -13.45 10.07 21.96
CA GLU A 572 -13.93 10.94 20.90
C GLU A 572 -14.38 10.17 19.65
N VAL A 573 -13.84 8.99 19.45
CA VAL A 573 -14.11 8.09 18.32
C VAL A 573 -14.14 8.85 16.98
N PRO A 574 -13.04 9.50 16.58
CA PRO A 574 -12.98 10.18 15.28
C PRO A 574 -13.05 9.18 14.10
N SER A 575 -12.74 7.95 14.40
CA SER A 575 -12.81 6.78 13.51
C SER A 575 -12.86 5.51 14.37
N PHE A 576 -13.16 4.37 13.78
CA PHE A 576 -13.14 3.08 14.49
C PHE A 576 -12.65 1.96 13.60
N SER A 577 -11.66 1.21 14.07
CA SER A 577 -11.11 0.08 13.35
C SER A 577 -12.13 -1.07 13.30
N LEU A 578 -12.28 -1.66 12.12
CA LEU A 578 -13.24 -2.75 11.86
C LEU A 578 -12.61 -4.12 12.04
N MET A 579 -11.30 -4.22 11.84
CA MET A 579 -10.52 -5.45 11.92
C MET A 579 -9.03 -5.11 12.06
N TYR A 580 -8.23 -6.12 12.37
CA TYR A 580 -6.79 -6.14 12.06
C TYR A 580 -6.59 -6.97 10.80
N ARG A 581 -5.58 -6.68 9.99
CA ARG A 581 -5.25 -7.51 8.84
C ARG A 581 -3.79 -7.36 8.40
N PRO A 582 -3.28 -8.25 7.54
CA PRO A 582 -2.05 -8.00 6.80
C PRO A 582 -2.15 -6.71 5.97
N SER A 583 -1.05 -5.98 5.80
CA SER A 583 -0.98 -4.84 4.87
C SER A 583 -1.27 -5.31 3.46
N VAL A 584 -0.65 -6.42 3.06
CA VAL A 584 -1.03 -7.23 1.89
C VAL A 584 -1.25 -8.67 2.34
N PHE A 585 -2.15 -9.37 1.68
CA PHE A 585 -2.33 -10.80 1.89
C PHE A 585 -1.16 -11.56 1.26
N HIS A 586 -0.86 -12.73 1.79
CA HIS A 586 0.23 -13.57 1.33
C HIS A 586 -0.27 -15.01 1.23
N ALA A 587 -0.76 -15.37 0.04
CA ALA A 587 -1.07 -16.74 -0.33
C ALA A 587 -0.12 -17.16 -1.46
N VAL A 588 0.56 -18.28 -1.30
CA VAL A 588 1.56 -18.75 -2.26
C VAL A 588 1.19 -20.12 -2.84
N ASN A 589 1.42 -20.28 -4.14
CA ASN A 589 1.26 -21.55 -4.83
C ASN A 589 2.63 -22.21 -4.99
N GLU A 590 2.83 -23.32 -4.31
CA GLU A 590 4.11 -24.05 -4.24
C GLU A 590 4.28 -25.10 -5.32
N SER A 591 3.62 -24.97 -6.46
CA SER A 591 3.77 -25.94 -7.56
C SER A 591 5.07 -25.77 -8.35
N VAL A 592 5.67 -24.58 -8.36
CA VAL A 592 6.90 -24.26 -9.10
C VAL A 592 8.03 -23.81 -8.17
N TRP A 593 7.72 -22.87 -7.29
CA TRP A 593 8.64 -22.33 -6.32
C TRP A 593 8.27 -22.80 -4.92
N THR A 594 9.24 -22.94 -4.02
CA THR A 594 9.06 -23.23 -2.60
C THR A 594 10.02 -22.38 -1.75
N ASN A 595 9.98 -22.58 -0.43
CA ASN A 595 10.71 -21.78 0.55
C ASN A 595 10.30 -20.30 0.56
N PHE A 596 9.00 -20.06 0.43
CA PHE A 596 8.41 -18.74 0.60
C PHE A 596 8.50 -18.26 2.05
N PRO A 597 8.33 -16.93 2.29
CA PRO A 597 8.21 -16.39 3.63
C PRO A 597 7.14 -17.07 4.47
N ASN A 598 7.52 -17.47 5.68
CA ASN A 598 6.66 -18.08 6.68
C ASN A 598 7.21 -17.80 8.09
N ASP A 599 6.51 -18.21 9.14
CA ASP A 599 6.89 -17.97 10.53
C ASP A 599 8.15 -18.73 10.96
N ASP A 600 8.48 -19.84 10.31
CA ASP A 600 9.69 -20.63 10.61
C ASP A 600 10.96 -19.96 10.10
N ASN A 601 10.94 -19.31 8.93
CA ASN A 601 12.14 -18.74 8.32
C ASN A 601 12.41 -17.27 8.69
N GLY A 602 11.44 -16.59 9.33
CA GLY A 602 11.58 -15.22 9.83
C GLY A 602 11.81 -14.16 8.73
N ILE A 603 11.43 -14.46 7.50
CA ILE A 603 11.42 -13.51 6.40
C ILE A 603 10.02 -12.88 6.35
N PRO A 604 9.87 -11.55 6.35
CA PRO A 604 8.57 -10.93 6.26
C PRO A 604 7.87 -11.30 4.95
N PRO A 605 6.52 -11.32 4.93
CA PRO A 605 5.76 -11.55 3.71
C PRO A 605 6.23 -10.66 2.56
N MET A 606 6.25 -11.23 1.35
CA MET A 606 6.67 -10.50 0.15
C MET A 606 5.56 -9.52 -0.27
N ASP A 607 5.69 -8.28 0.14
CA ASP A 607 4.85 -7.19 -0.39
C ASP A 607 5.48 -6.61 -1.67
N CYS A 608 5.31 -7.32 -2.79
CA CYS A 608 5.93 -6.95 -4.07
C CYS A 608 7.43 -6.61 -3.92
N THR A 609 8.12 -7.32 -2.98
CA THR A 609 9.57 -7.18 -2.82
C THR A 609 10.06 -5.87 -2.19
N ASP A 610 9.30 -5.28 -1.29
CA ASP A 610 9.75 -4.11 -0.56
C ASP A 610 10.46 -4.45 0.77
N GLY A 611 11.23 -3.48 1.26
CA GLY A 611 11.97 -3.59 2.50
C GLY A 611 12.76 -4.89 2.62
N TYR A 612 12.80 -5.46 3.82
CA TYR A 612 13.52 -6.70 4.09
C TYR A 612 12.89 -7.93 3.40
N GLY A 613 11.65 -7.82 2.91
CA GLY A 613 10.96 -8.86 2.14
C GLY A 613 11.67 -9.25 0.84
N ILE A 614 12.50 -8.37 0.29
CA ILE A 614 13.35 -8.68 -0.88
C ILE A 614 14.27 -9.89 -0.65
N LYS A 615 14.62 -10.19 0.61
CA LYS A 615 15.42 -11.37 0.98
C LYS A 615 14.79 -12.67 0.47
N ALA A 616 13.47 -12.75 0.39
CA ALA A 616 12.78 -13.93 -0.11
C ALA A 616 13.24 -14.33 -1.52
N LEU A 617 13.53 -13.37 -2.40
CA LEU A 617 13.99 -13.64 -3.76
C LEU A 617 15.31 -14.41 -3.80
N TYR A 618 16.13 -14.31 -2.75
CA TYR A 618 17.41 -15.01 -2.64
C TYR A 618 17.27 -16.39 -2.02
N GLU A 619 16.17 -16.67 -1.31
CA GLU A 619 15.96 -17.91 -0.57
C GLU A 619 14.96 -18.86 -1.25
N LEU A 620 14.23 -18.41 -2.30
CA LEU A 620 13.36 -19.28 -3.09
C LEU A 620 14.12 -20.47 -3.69
N GLU A 621 13.41 -21.58 -3.83
CA GLU A 621 13.91 -22.80 -4.45
C GLU A 621 12.92 -23.31 -5.50
N LEU A 622 13.40 -23.99 -6.53
CA LEU A 622 12.54 -24.69 -7.49
C LEU A 622 12.11 -26.05 -6.91
N VAL A 623 10.83 -26.36 -7.00
CA VAL A 623 10.29 -27.69 -6.61
C VAL A 623 10.90 -28.79 -7.49
N ASN A 624 11.10 -28.48 -8.78
CA ASN A 624 11.74 -29.38 -9.74
C ASN A 624 12.86 -28.61 -10.45
N PRO A 625 14.10 -28.64 -9.91
CA PRO A 625 15.24 -27.91 -10.46
C PRO A 625 15.76 -28.44 -11.79
#